data_fdbcfef510c4818d730507a74742c6f4
#
_entry.id   fdbcfef510c4818d730507a74742c6f4
#
_cell.length_a   1.000
_cell.length_b   1.000
_cell.length_c   1.000
_cell.angle_alpha   90.00
_cell.angle_beta   90.00
_cell.angle_gamma   90.00
#
_symmetry.space_group_name_H-M   'P 1'
#
loop_
_entity.id
_entity.type
_entity.pdbx_description
1 polymer ?
#
loop_
_entity_poly.entity_id
_entity_poly.type
_entity_poly.pdbx_seq_one_letter_code
_entity_poly.pdbx_strand_id
1 'polypeptide(L)'
;MVRWALFRPASQRRLTKNWGLPMTVTIHAVPHCDLTQDEVQAWRSVPVAVAVDLARDIGQIDPAIRPLKPPGQQPLLFGRAVTALCEPPDFGAVVHALDMTGPGDVLVIAAAGNAEFAMIGEILGGYLQQRGCVGLICDGAVRDVAALSGLANFSVFSRFITPRGPVSASHGSVNCPVVVGGQIVHPGDLIIGDDDGLVALNPLSIRKHIAGAKAKVAKEETWIASLSSGRSPRETFGLEPAQDASS
;
A
#
# COMPACT_ATOMS: atom_id res chain seq x y z
N MET A 1 27.60 -10.33 1.76
CA MET A 1 27.96 -8.91 1.55
C MET A 1 28.03 -8.68 0.03
N VAL A 2 26.92 -8.32 -0.60
CA VAL A 2 26.88 -8.05 -2.06
C VAL A 2 27.12 -6.57 -2.25
N ARG A 3 28.20 -6.22 -2.93
CA ARG A 3 28.59 -4.84 -3.26
C ARG A 3 27.68 -4.31 -4.37
N TRP A 4 26.83 -3.35 -4.05
CA TRP A 4 26.17 -2.52 -5.04
C TRP A 4 27.15 -1.46 -5.52
N ALA A 5 27.70 -1.65 -6.71
CA ALA A 5 28.51 -0.63 -7.39
C ALA A 5 27.57 0.40 -8.02
N LEU A 6 27.90 1.67 -7.83
CA LEU A 6 27.28 2.85 -8.41
C LEU A 6 26.98 2.66 -9.89
N PHE A 7 25.70 2.57 -10.25
CA PHE A 7 25.26 2.56 -11.64
C PHE A 7 25.42 3.98 -12.20
N ARG A 8 26.39 4.17 -13.11
CA ARG A 8 26.44 5.31 -14.02
C ARG A 8 25.34 5.11 -15.08
N PRO A 9 24.63 6.17 -15.52
CA PRO A 9 23.67 6.02 -16.60
C PRO A 9 24.42 5.60 -17.88
N ALA A 10 24.27 4.36 -18.26
CA ALA A 10 24.75 3.85 -19.53
C ALA A 10 23.79 4.33 -20.63
N SER A 11 24.38 4.96 -21.64
CA SER A 11 23.78 5.29 -22.94
C SER A 11 22.77 4.24 -23.38
N GLN A 12 21.60 4.72 -23.84
CA GLN A 12 20.49 3.98 -24.45
C GLN A 12 20.97 2.88 -25.41
N ARG A 13 21.14 1.67 -24.92
CA ARG A 13 21.11 0.47 -25.76
C ARG A 13 19.70 -0.10 -25.62
N ARG A 14 18.91 0.01 -26.67
CA ARG A 14 17.63 -0.68 -26.84
C ARG A 14 17.87 -2.17 -26.58
N LEU A 15 17.37 -2.67 -25.46
CA LEU A 15 17.17 -4.10 -25.23
C LEU A 15 15.97 -4.53 -26.07
N THR A 16 16.20 -4.81 -27.33
CA THR A 16 15.21 -5.42 -28.22
C THR A 16 15.14 -6.92 -27.91
N LYS A 17 14.44 -7.30 -26.85
CA LYS A 17 13.76 -8.59 -26.85
C LYS A 17 12.42 -8.34 -27.55
N ASN A 18 12.30 -8.86 -28.74
CA ASN A 18 11.12 -8.80 -29.60
C ASN A 18 10.01 -9.65 -28.95
N TRP A 19 9.15 -9.03 -28.16
CA TRP A 19 7.93 -9.64 -27.62
C TRP A 19 6.79 -9.55 -28.64
N GLY A 20 7.01 -9.78 -29.88
CA GLY A 20 6.18 -10.03 -31.06
C GLY A 20 4.70 -9.66 -31.09
N LEU A 21 4.15 -8.99 -30.10
CA LEU A 21 2.76 -8.49 -30.04
C LEU A 21 2.77 -6.95 -29.91
N PRO A 22 1.77 -6.25 -30.50
CA PRO A 22 1.66 -4.82 -30.32
C PRO A 22 1.50 -4.52 -28.82
N MET A 23 2.34 -3.63 -28.29
CA MET A 23 2.20 -3.15 -26.91
C MET A 23 0.91 -2.32 -26.78
N THR A 24 0.02 -2.75 -25.88
CA THR A 24 -1.29 -2.13 -25.64
C THR A 24 -1.45 -1.68 -24.20
N VAL A 25 -0.34 -1.32 -23.53
CA VAL A 25 -0.44 -0.70 -22.20
C VAL A 25 -0.98 0.71 -22.35
N THR A 26 -2.11 0.97 -21.68
CA THR A 26 -2.75 2.29 -21.67
C THR A 26 -2.30 3.10 -20.46
N ILE A 27 -1.79 4.32 -20.67
CA ILE A 27 -1.44 5.25 -19.59
C ILE A 27 -2.48 6.35 -19.53
N HIS A 28 -3.15 6.48 -18.38
CA HIS A 28 -4.16 7.51 -18.16
C HIS A 28 -3.54 8.74 -17.48
N ALA A 29 -4.11 9.91 -17.74
CA ALA A 29 -3.75 11.13 -17.02
C ALA A 29 -4.23 11.02 -15.57
N VAL A 30 -3.37 11.40 -14.62
CA VAL A 30 -3.75 11.46 -13.20
C VAL A 30 -4.67 12.67 -13.00
N PRO A 31 -5.87 12.49 -12.40
CA PRO A 31 -6.74 13.61 -12.07
C PRO A 31 -6.04 14.61 -11.15
N HIS A 32 -6.33 15.89 -11.34
CA HIS A 32 -5.82 16.91 -10.43
C HIS A 32 -6.37 16.68 -9.02
N CYS A 33 -5.48 16.65 -8.04
CA CYS A 33 -5.84 16.53 -6.62
C CYS A 33 -5.57 17.88 -5.94
N ASP A 34 -6.60 18.46 -5.35
CA ASP A 34 -6.57 19.77 -4.67
C ASP A 34 -6.22 19.68 -3.18
N LEU A 35 -5.79 18.48 -2.70
CA LEU A 35 -5.34 18.30 -1.32
C LEU A 35 -4.06 19.08 -1.07
N THR A 36 -4.06 19.82 0.02
CA THR A 36 -2.85 20.47 0.51
C THR A 36 -1.92 19.46 1.18
N GLN A 37 -0.63 19.82 1.26
CA GLN A 37 0.36 19.00 1.98
C GLN A 37 -0.06 18.79 3.45
N ASP A 38 -0.60 19.82 4.09
CA ASP A 38 -1.02 19.77 5.51
C ASP A 38 -2.21 18.83 5.73
N GLU A 39 -3.19 18.81 4.81
CA GLU A 39 -4.33 17.88 4.87
C GLU A 39 -3.84 16.42 4.80
N VAL A 40 -2.88 16.13 3.93
CA VAL A 40 -2.29 14.81 3.80
C VAL A 40 -1.47 14.45 5.04
N GLN A 41 -0.56 15.34 5.48
CA GLN A 41 0.34 15.07 6.61
C GLN A 41 -0.41 14.91 7.94
N ALA A 42 -1.60 15.50 8.06
CA ALA A 42 -2.44 15.33 9.25
C ALA A 42 -2.81 13.86 9.54
N TRP A 43 -2.77 12.99 8.53
CA TRP A 43 -3.04 11.55 8.66
C TRP A 43 -1.81 10.72 9.03
N ARG A 44 -0.61 11.29 8.98
CA ARG A 44 0.63 10.51 9.15
C ARG A 44 0.76 9.82 10.52
N SER A 45 0.14 10.38 11.55
CA SER A 45 0.13 9.83 12.90
C SER A 45 -1.12 9.01 13.23
N VAL A 46 -2.01 8.79 12.27
CA VAL A 46 -3.24 8.02 12.47
C VAL A 46 -2.96 6.55 12.15
N PRO A 47 -3.05 5.61 13.12
CA PRO A 47 -2.93 4.18 12.88
C PRO A 47 -4.02 3.67 11.91
N VAL A 48 -3.71 2.62 11.14
CA VAL A 48 -4.69 2.01 10.22
C VAL A 48 -5.94 1.55 10.97
N ALA A 49 -5.79 0.93 12.15
CA ALA A 49 -6.91 0.49 12.98
C ALA A 49 -7.85 1.65 13.35
N VAL A 50 -7.28 2.82 13.75
CA VAL A 50 -8.08 4.01 14.05
C VAL A 50 -8.81 4.52 12.81
N ALA A 51 -8.14 4.54 11.66
CA ALA A 51 -8.75 4.99 10.40
C ALA A 51 -9.95 4.12 10.01
N VAL A 52 -9.81 2.81 10.07
CA VAL A 52 -10.85 1.82 9.72
C VAL A 52 -12.05 1.90 10.67
N ASP A 53 -11.82 2.10 11.97
CA ASP A 53 -12.87 2.18 12.98
C ASP A 53 -13.74 3.44 12.87
N LEU A 54 -13.27 4.47 12.20
CA LEU A 54 -14.00 5.75 12.12
C LEU A 54 -15.25 5.69 11.28
N ALA A 55 -15.21 4.97 10.20
CA ALA A 55 -16.32 4.88 9.29
C ALA A 55 -16.23 3.63 8.41
N ARG A 56 -17.40 3.00 8.21
CA ARG A 56 -17.51 1.81 7.34
C ARG A 56 -17.28 2.12 5.86
N ASP A 57 -17.28 3.39 5.49
CA ASP A 57 -17.00 3.88 4.14
C ASP A 57 -15.51 4.18 3.89
N ILE A 58 -14.66 4.03 4.91
CA ILE A 58 -13.21 4.07 4.74
C ILE A 58 -12.75 2.75 4.13
N GLY A 59 -12.03 2.85 3.03
CA GLY A 59 -11.61 1.72 2.20
C GLY A 59 -10.56 0.84 2.86
N GLN A 60 -10.96 0.00 3.84
CA GLN A 60 -10.10 -1.08 4.34
C GLN A 60 -9.83 -2.06 3.21
N ILE A 61 -8.57 -2.25 2.88
CA ILE A 61 -8.11 -3.27 1.94
C ILE A 61 -8.12 -4.63 2.63
N ASP A 62 -8.53 -5.69 1.90
CA ASP A 62 -8.62 -7.07 2.41
C ASP A 62 -7.37 -7.44 3.22
N PRO A 63 -7.54 -7.87 4.49
CA PRO A 63 -6.44 -8.24 5.38
C PRO A 63 -5.62 -9.46 4.92
N ALA A 64 -6.02 -10.14 3.85
CA ALA A 64 -5.19 -11.15 3.20
C ALA A 64 -3.98 -10.55 2.48
N ILE A 65 -3.99 -9.24 2.18
CA ILE A 65 -2.82 -8.51 1.67
C ILE A 65 -1.98 -8.06 2.85
N ARG A 66 -0.87 -8.75 3.10
CA ARG A 66 -0.05 -8.62 4.32
C ARG A 66 1.32 -8.03 4.06
N PRO A 67 1.92 -7.36 5.06
CA PRO A 67 3.30 -6.94 4.96
C PRO A 67 4.24 -8.13 4.85
N LEU A 68 5.32 -8.00 4.09
CA LEU A 68 6.37 -9.02 4.00
C LEU A 68 7.31 -9.02 5.19
N LYS A 69 7.47 -7.89 5.88
CA LYS A 69 8.31 -7.79 7.08
C LYS A 69 7.57 -8.32 8.30
N PRO A 70 8.29 -8.89 9.27
CA PRO A 70 7.69 -9.27 10.55
C PRO A 70 7.06 -8.08 11.28
N PRO A 71 6.05 -8.30 12.13
CA PRO A 71 5.46 -7.24 12.96
C PRO A 71 6.51 -6.47 13.75
N GLY A 72 6.36 -5.15 13.84
CA GLY A 72 7.30 -4.23 14.48
C GLY A 72 8.52 -3.85 13.63
N GLN A 73 8.69 -4.48 12.46
CA GLN A 73 9.78 -4.16 11.51
C GLN A 73 9.27 -3.50 10.22
N GLN A 74 7.95 -3.43 10.05
CA GLN A 74 7.32 -2.83 8.90
C GLN A 74 7.41 -1.30 9.00
N PRO A 75 8.08 -0.60 8.05
CA PRO A 75 7.98 0.86 7.98
C PRO A 75 6.53 1.28 7.71
N LEU A 76 6.14 2.43 8.25
CA LEU A 76 4.86 3.03 7.88
C LEU A 76 4.81 3.25 6.37
N LEU A 77 3.85 2.62 5.71
CA LEU A 77 3.51 2.93 4.32
C LEU A 77 2.61 4.16 4.33
N PHE A 78 3.10 5.26 3.78
CA PHE A 78 2.37 6.51 3.74
C PHE A 78 2.74 7.29 2.49
N GLY A 79 1.85 7.25 1.49
CA GLY A 79 2.14 7.88 0.20
C GLY A 79 0.96 7.89 -0.75
N ARG A 80 1.13 8.51 -1.92
CA ARG A 80 0.10 8.61 -2.94
C ARG A 80 0.15 7.41 -3.89
N ALA A 81 -1.02 6.91 -4.27
CA ALA A 81 -1.16 5.76 -5.14
C ALA A 81 -0.80 6.09 -6.59
N VAL A 82 0.13 5.33 -7.17
CA VAL A 82 0.27 5.13 -8.61
C VAL A 82 -0.28 3.75 -8.91
N THR A 83 -1.33 3.65 -9.72
CA THR A 83 -2.04 2.40 -9.93
C THR A 83 -1.60 1.68 -11.20
N ALA A 84 -1.48 0.35 -11.11
CA ALA A 84 -1.16 -0.54 -12.23
C ALA A 84 -2.18 -1.68 -12.28
N LEU A 85 -3.01 -1.72 -13.32
CA LEU A 85 -3.94 -2.81 -13.61
C LEU A 85 -3.24 -3.84 -14.49
N CYS A 86 -2.92 -5.00 -13.92
CA CYS A 86 -2.28 -6.10 -14.60
C CYS A 86 -3.27 -7.14 -15.10
N GLU A 87 -2.91 -7.84 -16.15
CA GLU A 87 -3.61 -8.97 -16.74
C GLU A 87 -2.71 -10.23 -16.67
N PRO A 88 -2.53 -10.85 -15.48
CA PRO A 88 -1.62 -11.98 -15.34
C PRO A 88 -1.88 -13.07 -16.39
N PRO A 89 -0.82 -13.63 -17.01
CA PRO A 89 0.60 -13.55 -16.63
C PRO A 89 1.38 -12.36 -17.20
N ASP A 90 0.72 -11.32 -17.69
CA ASP A 90 1.34 -10.08 -18.21
C ASP A 90 1.53 -9.04 -17.08
N PHE A 91 2.70 -8.37 -17.08
CA PHE A 91 3.04 -7.33 -16.10
C PHE A 91 3.40 -5.98 -16.74
N GLY A 92 2.97 -5.75 -17.99
CA GLY A 92 3.28 -4.53 -18.73
C GLY A 92 2.89 -3.26 -17.99
N ALA A 93 1.72 -3.27 -17.31
CA ALA A 93 1.30 -2.16 -16.47
C ALA A 93 2.33 -1.84 -15.38
N VAL A 94 2.93 -2.84 -14.70
CA VAL A 94 3.97 -2.61 -13.69
C VAL A 94 5.17 -1.91 -14.30
N VAL A 95 5.68 -2.42 -15.43
CA VAL A 95 6.87 -1.85 -16.10
C VAL A 95 6.68 -0.38 -16.44
N HIS A 96 5.50 -0.02 -16.98
CA HIS A 96 5.21 1.37 -17.35
C HIS A 96 4.90 2.26 -16.12
N ALA A 97 4.29 1.70 -15.08
CA ALA A 97 4.04 2.43 -13.83
C ALA A 97 5.32 2.86 -13.12
N LEU A 98 6.43 2.10 -13.27
CA LEU A 98 7.72 2.47 -12.69
C LEU A 98 8.21 3.85 -13.15
N ASP A 99 7.94 4.22 -14.40
CA ASP A 99 8.33 5.53 -14.93
C ASP A 99 7.44 6.67 -14.42
N MET A 100 6.23 6.32 -13.93
CA MET A 100 5.25 7.27 -13.40
C MET A 100 5.39 7.49 -11.89
N THR A 101 6.16 6.63 -11.18
CA THR A 101 6.38 6.73 -9.74
C THR A 101 7.51 7.69 -9.40
N GLY A 102 7.45 8.32 -8.24
CA GLY A 102 8.45 9.24 -7.73
C GLY A 102 8.53 9.26 -6.20
N PRO A 103 9.24 10.25 -5.63
CA PRO A 103 9.40 10.36 -4.19
C PRO A 103 8.06 10.48 -3.45
N GLY A 104 7.85 9.61 -2.46
CA GLY A 104 6.65 9.60 -1.65
C GLY A 104 5.46 8.85 -2.25
N ASP A 105 5.62 8.23 -3.43
CA ASP A 105 4.56 7.43 -4.05
C ASP A 105 4.55 5.99 -3.54
N VAL A 106 3.39 5.36 -3.69
CA VAL A 106 3.14 3.93 -3.47
C VAL A 106 2.68 3.31 -4.78
N LEU A 107 3.37 2.29 -5.27
CA LEU A 107 2.90 1.51 -6.42
C LEU A 107 1.79 0.54 -5.97
N VAL A 108 0.60 0.67 -6.53
CA VAL A 108 -0.56 -0.18 -6.24
C VAL A 108 -0.84 -1.09 -7.42
N ILE A 109 -0.54 -2.38 -7.28
CA ILE A 109 -0.63 -3.40 -8.33
C ILE A 109 -1.91 -4.21 -8.13
N ALA A 110 -2.86 -4.08 -9.04
CA ALA A 110 -4.06 -4.90 -9.11
C ALA A 110 -3.82 -6.06 -10.09
N ALA A 111 -3.72 -7.26 -9.55
CA ALA A 111 -3.52 -8.50 -10.31
C ALA A 111 -4.64 -9.53 -10.04
N ALA A 112 -5.83 -9.04 -9.64
CA ALA A 112 -7.05 -9.83 -9.42
C ALA A 112 -6.84 -11.07 -8.50
N GLY A 113 -5.98 -10.96 -7.47
CA GLY A 113 -5.69 -12.07 -6.57
C GLY A 113 -4.91 -13.22 -7.23
N ASN A 114 -4.17 -12.98 -8.32
CA ASN A 114 -3.40 -14.02 -8.98
C ASN A 114 -2.26 -14.55 -8.09
N ALA A 115 -2.27 -15.85 -7.82
CA ALA A 115 -1.26 -16.54 -7.01
C ALA A 115 -0.18 -17.21 -7.85
N GLU A 116 -0.37 -17.36 -9.15
CA GLU A 116 0.49 -18.17 -10.00
C GLU A 116 1.73 -17.43 -10.48
N PHE A 117 1.60 -16.13 -10.79
CA PHE A 117 2.68 -15.34 -11.35
C PHE A 117 2.98 -14.13 -10.46
N ALA A 118 4.25 -13.96 -10.09
CA ALA A 118 4.73 -12.80 -9.36
C ALA A 118 4.81 -11.58 -10.29
N MET A 119 4.10 -10.51 -9.95
CA MET A 119 4.09 -9.29 -10.77
C MET A 119 5.35 -8.44 -10.56
N ILE A 120 6.02 -8.58 -9.42
CA ILE A 120 7.22 -7.82 -9.08
C ILE A 120 8.14 -8.63 -8.16
N GLY A 121 9.44 -8.30 -8.16
CA GLY A 121 10.47 -8.89 -7.31
C GLY A 121 11.60 -7.91 -7.04
N GLU A 122 12.78 -8.42 -6.62
CA GLU A 122 13.95 -7.65 -6.17
C GLU A 122 14.33 -6.51 -7.13
N ILE A 123 14.48 -6.81 -8.42
CA ILE A 123 15.01 -5.86 -9.40
C ILE A 123 14.14 -4.61 -9.50
N LEU A 124 12.83 -4.79 -9.67
CA LEU A 124 11.89 -3.69 -9.83
C LEU A 124 11.54 -3.03 -8.50
N GLY A 125 11.49 -3.80 -7.41
CA GLY A 125 11.33 -3.25 -6.06
C GLY A 125 12.50 -2.37 -5.64
N GLY A 126 13.73 -2.80 -5.93
CA GLY A 126 14.93 -1.98 -5.72
C GLY A 126 14.96 -0.72 -6.56
N TYR A 127 14.47 -0.79 -7.80
CA TYR A 127 14.35 0.39 -8.67
C TYR A 127 13.35 1.41 -8.10
N LEU A 128 12.17 0.95 -7.63
CA LEU A 128 11.19 1.83 -6.96
C LEU A 128 11.79 2.54 -5.74
N GLN A 129 12.50 1.80 -4.90
CA GLN A 129 13.16 2.39 -3.73
C GLN A 129 14.17 3.47 -4.14
N GLN A 130 15.00 3.22 -5.17
CA GLN A 130 15.95 4.21 -5.68
C GLN A 130 15.28 5.47 -6.23
N ARG A 131 14.05 5.36 -6.75
CA ARG A 131 13.24 6.51 -7.18
C ARG A 131 12.61 7.28 -6.04
N GLY A 132 12.76 6.81 -4.80
CA GLY A 132 12.21 7.44 -3.59
C GLY A 132 10.77 7.04 -3.30
N CYS A 133 10.23 6.00 -3.96
CA CYS A 133 8.95 5.42 -3.58
C CYS A 133 9.04 4.87 -2.16
N VAL A 134 7.95 4.96 -1.41
CA VAL A 134 7.90 4.52 -0.01
C VAL A 134 7.44 3.06 0.14
N GLY A 135 6.93 2.47 -0.94
CA GLY A 135 6.55 1.06 -0.94
C GLY A 135 5.66 0.65 -2.11
N LEU A 136 5.18 -0.58 -2.03
CA LEU A 136 4.25 -1.15 -3.00
C LEU A 136 3.20 -2.05 -2.31
N ILE A 137 2.05 -2.16 -2.97
CA ILE A 137 0.97 -3.10 -2.65
C ILE A 137 0.74 -3.96 -3.89
N CYS A 138 0.62 -5.29 -3.72
CA CYS A 138 0.29 -6.22 -4.79
C CYS A 138 -0.90 -7.10 -4.38
N ASP A 139 -2.07 -6.87 -4.99
CA ASP A 139 -3.20 -7.80 -4.89
C ASP A 139 -3.00 -8.95 -5.87
N GLY A 140 -2.00 -9.73 -5.58
CA GLY A 140 -1.46 -10.83 -6.34
C GLY A 140 -0.21 -11.36 -5.67
N ALA A 141 0.70 -11.95 -6.44
CA ALA A 141 1.93 -12.51 -5.93
C ALA A 141 3.16 -11.62 -6.19
N VAL A 142 4.14 -11.71 -5.29
CA VAL A 142 5.49 -11.18 -5.43
C VAL A 142 6.51 -12.31 -5.31
N ARG A 143 7.78 -12.04 -5.69
CA ARG A 143 8.90 -12.97 -5.51
C ARG A 143 10.10 -12.28 -4.87
N ASP A 144 11.19 -13.03 -4.65
CA ASP A 144 12.45 -12.52 -4.08
C ASP A 144 12.24 -11.85 -2.72
N VAL A 145 11.39 -12.46 -1.88
CA VAL A 145 10.87 -11.83 -0.65
C VAL A 145 11.94 -11.47 0.36
N ALA A 146 13.03 -12.23 0.44
CA ALA A 146 14.15 -11.91 1.31
C ALA A 146 14.79 -10.56 0.92
N ALA A 147 14.99 -10.34 -0.39
CA ALA A 147 15.53 -9.09 -0.91
C ALA A 147 14.54 -7.93 -0.74
N LEU A 148 13.26 -8.14 -1.09
CA LEU A 148 12.21 -7.12 -0.90
C LEU A 148 12.05 -6.73 0.56
N SER A 149 12.06 -7.69 1.49
CA SER A 149 11.99 -7.43 2.93
C SER A 149 13.24 -6.70 3.46
N GLY A 150 14.39 -6.86 2.79
CA GLY A 150 15.64 -6.19 3.13
C GLY A 150 15.72 -4.72 2.71
N LEU A 151 14.79 -4.23 1.89
CA LEU A 151 14.79 -2.84 1.44
C LEU A 151 14.52 -1.89 2.62
N ALA A 152 15.47 -0.98 2.89
CA ALA A 152 15.35 -0.02 3.97
C ALA A 152 14.30 1.06 3.67
N ASN A 153 13.47 1.42 4.65
CA ASN A 153 12.42 2.45 4.53
C ASN A 153 11.48 2.23 3.33
N PHE A 154 11.27 0.98 2.96
CA PHE A 154 10.41 0.57 1.86
C PHE A 154 9.46 -0.54 2.33
N SER A 155 8.17 -0.32 2.16
CA SER A 155 7.13 -1.23 2.62
C SER A 155 6.58 -2.06 1.47
N VAL A 156 6.46 -3.36 1.67
CA VAL A 156 5.90 -4.27 0.66
C VAL A 156 4.75 -5.06 1.27
N PHE A 157 3.58 -4.95 0.65
CA PHE A 157 2.40 -5.73 1.00
C PHE A 157 2.01 -6.59 -0.19
N SER A 158 1.70 -7.87 0.05
CA SER A 158 1.23 -8.77 -1.01
C SER A 158 0.25 -9.79 -0.48
N ARG A 159 -0.61 -10.30 -1.38
CA ARG A 159 -1.54 -11.38 -1.06
C ARG A 159 -0.84 -12.74 -1.08
N PHE A 160 0.08 -12.94 -2.02
CA PHE A 160 0.75 -14.21 -2.23
C PHE A 160 2.24 -14.05 -2.51
N ILE A 161 2.95 -15.15 -2.37
CA ILE A 161 4.36 -15.31 -2.71
C ILE A 161 4.48 -16.48 -3.66
N THR A 162 5.16 -16.32 -4.82
CA THR A 162 5.42 -17.38 -5.78
C THR A 162 6.76 -17.15 -6.47
N PRO A 163 7.55 -18.17 -6.78
CA PRO A 163 8.81 -18.00 -7.51
C PRO A 163 8.60 -17.75 -9.01
N ARG A 164 7.42 -18.08 -9.56
CA ARG A 164 7.15 -17.98 -11.00
C ARG A 164 6.98 -16.51 -11.40
N GLY A 165 7.82 -16.05 -12.30
CA GLY A 165 7.73 -14.70 -12.86
C GLY A 165 6.70 -14.58 -13.99
N PRO A 166 6.39 -13.36 -14.44
CA PRO A 166 5.50 -13.09 -15.55
C PRO A 166 6.11 -13.55 -16.87
N VAL A 167 5.27 -13.72 -17.89
CA VAL A 167 5.70 -14.23 -19.21
C VAL A 167 5.70 -13.17 -20.31
N SER A 168 4.99 -12.05 -20.11
CA SER A 168 4.89 -10.94 -21.07
C SER A 168 4.79 -9.58 -20.36
N ALA A 169 5.03 -8.50 -21.12
CA ALA A 169 5.00 -7.11 -20.65
C ALA A 169 4.33 -6.20 -21.68
N SER A 170 3.18 -6.63 -22.20
CA SER A 170 2.55 -6.01 -23.37
C SER A 170 1.20 -5.37 -23.08
N HIS A 171 0.53 -5.74 -21.98
CA HIS A 171 -0.86 -5.38 -21.69
C HIS A 171 -1.03 -4.74 -20.32
N GLY A 172 -2.20 -4.11 -20.13
CA GLY A 172 -2.63 -3.52 -18.87
C GLY A 172 -2.85 -2.02 -18.93
N SER A 173 -3.09 -1.41 -17.78
CA SER A 173 -3.35 0.03 -17.69
C SER A 173 -2.65 0.64 -16.48
N VAL A 174 -2.18 1.88 -16.65
CA VAL A 174 -1.52 2.67 -15.58
C VAL A 174 -2.36 3.91 -15.30
N ASN A 175 -2.42 4.31 -14.04
CA ASN A 175 -3.18 5.48 -13.58
C ASN A 175 -4.68 5.43 -13.93
N CYS A 176 -5.28 4.22 -13.90
CA CYS A 176 -6.73 4.04 -13.89
C CYS A 176 -7.20 3.63 -12.49
N PRO A 177 -8.49 3.80 -12.14
CA PRO A 177 -9.04 3.21 -10.94
C PRO A 177 -8.88 1.69 -10.96
N VAL A 178 -8.43 1.11 -9.84
CA VAL A 178 -8.20 -0.34 -9.71
C VAL A 178 -8.92 -0.90 -8.49
N VAL A 179 -9.25 -2.19 -8.53
CA VAL A 179 -9.76 -2.89 -7.36
C VAL A 179 -8.63 -3.68 -6.72
N VAL A 180 -8.33 -3.39 -5.46
CA VAL A 180 -7.29 -4.05 -4.66
C VAL A 180 -7.88 -4.44 -3.31
N GLY A 181 -7.86 -5.74 -3.00
CA GLY A 181 -8.47 -6.24 -1.77
C GLY A 181 -9.93 -5.81 -1.57
N GLY A 182 -10.71 -5.82 -2.64
CA GLY A 182 -12.12 -5.43 -2.60
C GLY A 182 -12.40 -3.93 -2.55
N GLN A 183 -11.37 -3.08 -2.47
CA GLN A 183 -11.50 -1.62 -2.45
C GLN A 183 -11.12 -1.00 -3.79
N ILE A 184 -11.86 0.04 -4.19
CA ILE A 184 -11.48 0.85 -5.35
C ILE A 184 -10.42 1.85 -4.89
N VAL A 185 -9.26 1.82 -5.54
CA VAL A 185 -8.16 2.77 -5.34
C VAL A 185 -8.00 3.60 -6.61
N HIS A 186 -8.07 4.91 -6.46
CA HIS A 186 -7.85 5.85 -7.55
C HIS A 186 -6.39 6.32 -7.58
N PRO A 187 -5.85 6.69 -8.75
CA PRO A 187 -4.58 7.37 -8.82
C PRO A 187 -4.58 8.63 -7.94
N GLY A 188 -3.57 8.78 -7.09
CA GLY A 188 -3.45 9.90 -6.16
C GLY A 188 -4.15 9.74 -4.81
N ASP A 189 -4.92 8.68 -4.57
CA ASP A 189 -5.44 8.36 -3.24
C ASP A 189 -4.30 8.20 -2.23
N LEU A 190 -4.53 8.61 -0.98
CA LEU A 190 -3.59 8.40 0.11
C LEU A 190 -3.66 6.95 0.58
N ILE A 191 -2.55 6.27 0.51
CA ILE A 191 -2.38 4.93 1.06
C ILE A 191 -1.70 5.03 2.43
N ILE A 192 -2.30 4.40 3.43
CA ILE A 192 -1.70 4.20 4.75
C ILE A 192 -1.65 2.70 5.03
N GLY A 193 -0.49 2.24 5.49
CA GLY A 193 -0.28 0.83 5.83
C GLY A 193 0.69 0.67 7.00
N ASP A 194 0.34 -0.22 7.91
CA ASP A 194 1.13 -0.61 9.07
C ASP A 194 1.08 -2.15 9.26
N ASP A 195 1.47 -2.64 10.44
CA ASP A 195 1.46 -4.07 10.73
C ASP A 195 0.05 -4.69 10.74
N ASP A 196 -0.98 -3.89 11.00
CA ASP A 196 -2.37 -4.36 11.04
C ASP A 196 -2.98 -4.51 9.66
N GLY A 197 -2.58 -3.67 8.70
CA GLY A 197 -3.11 -3.75 7.34
C GLY A 197 -2.97 -2.47 6.54
N LEU A 198 -3.96 -2.23 5.67
CA LEU A 198 -3.94 -1.18 4.66
C LEU A 198 -5.28 -0.44 4.58
N VAL A 199 -5.22 0.85 4.34
CA VAL A 199 -6.38 1.67 4.01
C VAL A 199 -6.06 2.61 2.84
N ALA A 200 -7.04 2.82 1.97
CA ALA A 200 -6.99 3.81 0.90
C ALA A 200 -7.99 4.94 1.18
N LEU A 201 -7.52 6.18 1.17
CA LEU A 201 -8.32 7.35 1.47
C LEU A 201 -8.35 8.28 0.24
N ASN A 202 -9.53 8.48 -0.32
CA ASN A 202 -9.74 9.49 -1.34
C ASN A 202 -9.78 10.91 -0.71
N PRO A 203 -9.67 12.00 -1.51
CA PRO A 203 -9.65 13.36 -1.00
C PRO A 203 -10.86 13.74 -0.12
N LEU A 204 -12.05 13.23 -0.44
CA LEU A 204 -13.25 13.48 0.36
C LEU A 204 -13.16 12.82 1.73
N SER A 205 -12.71 11.56 1.80
CA SER A 205 -12.52 10.82 3.05
C SER A 205 -11.45 11.47 3.92
N ILE A 206 -10.36 11.96 3.33
CA ILE A 206 -9.30 12.68 4.04
C ILE A 206 -9.87 13.88 4.80
N ARG A 207 -10.62 14.75 4.11
CA ARG A 207 -11.22 15.96 4.72
C ARG A 207 -12.32 15.64 5.72
N LYS A 208 -13.19 14.69 5.37
CA LYS A 208 -14.36 14.32 6.18
C LYS A 208 -13.97 13.74 7.53
N HIS A 209 -12.93 12.90 7.58
CA HIS A 209 -12.67 12.05 8.76
C HIS A 209 -11.49 12.51 9.64
N ILE A 210 -10.64 13.46 9.20
CA ILE A 210 -9.43 13.81 9.96
C ILE A 210 -9.71 14.32 11.39
N ALA A 211 -10.76 15.10 11.57
CA ALA A 211 -11.11 15.60 12.92
C ALA A 211 -11.52 14.45 13.86
N GLY A 212 -12.31 13.50 13.35
CA GLY A 212 -12.68 12.28 14.08
C GLY A 212 -11.48 11.39 14.38
N ALA A 213 -10.53 11.26 13.41
CA ALA A 213 -9.31 10.48 13.60
C ALA A 213 -8.46 11.02 14.75
N LYS A 214 -8.20 12.32 14.75
CA LYS A 214 -7.45 12.98 15.83
C LYS A 214 -8.15 12.84 17.19
N ALA A 215 -9.47 13.02 17.22
CA ALA A 215 -10.25 12.86 18.46
C ALA A 215 -10.21 11.42 18.99
N LYS A 216 -10.26 10.41 18.08
CA LYS A 216 -10.16 9.00 18.47
C LYS A 216 -8.78 8.66 19.02
N VAL A 217 -7.70 9.08 18.36
CA VAL A 217 -6.32 8.89 18.84
C VAL A 217 -6.18 9.49 20.25
N ALA A 218 -6.58 10.74 20.46
CA ALA A 218 -6.52 11.39 21.77
C ALA A 218 -7.36 10.65 22.84
N LYS A 219 -8.53 10.12 22.45
CA LYS A 219 -9.36 9.32 23.36
C LYS A 219 -8.68 8.01 23.76
N GLU A 220 -8.06 7.31 22.82
CA GLU A 220 -7.31 6.08 23.09
C GLU A 220 -6.12 6.33 24.04
N GLU A 221 -5.42 7.45 23.89
CA GLU A 221 -4.37 7.86 24.83
C GLU A 221 -4.90 8.03 26.25
N THR A 222 -6.11 8.64 26.42
CA THR A 222 -6.74 8.75 27.74
C THR A 222 -7.15 7.39 28.32
N TRP A 223 -7.57 6.45 27.49
CA TRP A 223 -7.89 5.09 27.90
C TRP A 223 -6.64 4.32 28.37
N ILE A 224 -5.54 4.42 27.60
CA ILE A 224 -4.24 3.83 27.97
C ILE A 224 -3.78 4.38 29.33
N ALA A 225 -3.84 5.69 29.53
CA ALA A 225 -3.48 6.33 30.80
C ALA A 225 -4.37 5.86 31.97
N SER A 226 -5.68 5.75 31.74
CA SER A 226 -6.64 5.26 32.73
C SER A 226 -6.35 3.82 33.17
N LEU A 227 -6.16 2.91 32.21
CA LEU A 227 -5.82 1.51 32.45
C LEU A 227 -4.45 1.38 33.16
N SER A 228 -3.46 2.16 32.74
CA SER A 228 -2.12 2.20 33.36
C SER A 228 -2.16 2.70 34.82
N SER A 229 -3.15 3.51 35.18
CA SER A 229 -3.36 3.95 36.57
C SER A 229 -4.07 2.92 37.45
N GLY A 230 -4.42 1.75 36.92
CA GLY A 230 -5.05 0.65 37.64
C GLY A 230 -6.60 0.69 37.61
N ARG A 231 -7.22 1.58 36.83
CA ARG A 231 -8.67 1.51 36.60
C ARG A 231 -9.05 0.29 35.80
N SER A 232 -10.23 -0.27 36.08
CA SER A 232 -10.72 -1.42 35.30
C SER A 232 -11.13 -1.00 33.87
N PRO A 233 -11.09 -1.92 32.89
CA PRO A 233 -11.61 -1.67 31.55
C PRO A 233 -13.05 -1.17 31.55
N ARG A 234 -13.88 -1.75 32.40
CA ARG A 234 -15.29 -1.37 32.56
C ARG A 234 -15.46 0.11 32.95
N GLU A 235 -14.71 0.56 33.95
CA GLU A 235 -14.71 1.97 34.37
C GLU A 235 -14.14 2.88 33.33
N THR A 236 -13.01 2.46 32.69
CA THR A 236 -12.32 3.24 31.63
C THR A 236 -13.21 3.47 30.42
N PHE A 237 -13.97 2.45 29.99
CA PHE A 237 -14.83 2.51 28.82
C PHE A 237 -16.28 2.95 29.17
N GLY A 238 -16.62 3.13 30.43
CA GLY A 238 -17.96 3.54 30.86
C GLY A 238 -19.03 2.47 30.62
N LEU A 239 -18.67 1.19 30.82
CA LEU A 239 -19.56 0.07 30.56
C LEU A 239 -20.42 -0.24 31.82
N GLU A 240 -21.69 -0.55 31.61
CA GLU A 240 -22.57 -1.04 32.67
C GLU A 240 -22.11 -2.41 33.22
N PRO A 241 -22.43 -2.75 34.47
CA PRO A 241 -22.20 -4.07 35.03
C PRO A 241 -22.86 -5.16 34.18
N ALA A 242 -22.18 -6.34 34.06
CA ALA A 242 -22.82 -7.51 33.48
C ALA A 242 -24.01 -7.93 34.30
N GLN A 243 -25.06 -8.45 33.67
CA GLN A 243 -26.21 -9.06 34.35
C GLN A 243 -25.82 -10.46 34.83
N ASP A 244 -26.15 -10.78 36.09
CA ASP A 244 -25.94 -12.15 36.58
C ASP A 244 -26.95 -13.10 35.92
N ALA A 245 -26.44 -14.26 35.44
CA ALA A 245 -27.24 -15.27 34.75
C ALA A 245 -28.27 -15.99 35.71
N SER A 246 -28.32 -15.62 36.97
CA SER A 246 -29.12 -16.22 38.03
C SER A 246 -30.37 -15.42 38.39
N SER A 247 -30.85 -14.53 37.53
CA SER A 247 -32.14 -13.85 37.74
C SER A 247 -33.20 -14.27 36.75
#